data_8f3cb985e0270e7e55bf5924e882fa28
#
_entry.id   8f3cb985e0270e7e55bf5924e882fa28
#
_cell.length_a   1.000
_cell.length_b   1.000
_cell.length_c   1.000
_cell.angle_alpha   90.00
_cell.angle_beta   90.00
_cell.angle_gamma   90.00
#
_symmetry.space_group_name_H-M   'P 1'
#
loop_
_entity.id
_entity.type
_entity.pdbx_description
1 polymer ?
#
loop_
_entity_poly.entity_id
_entity_poly.type
_entity_poly.pdbx_seq_one_letter_code
_entity_poly.pdbx_strand_id
1 'polypeptide(L)'
;MDCRKWSGGKRMLSDDDKILARILFKLKIYSSNGIAYERLFTSIMDYAEPGFQQIKPWGNIGDRKNDGYIKSKGIFYQVYAPEDSKNNSPKTVSKLKSDFSGLLSQWSPVNEFYFVLNDKYDGIPPDVETTL
;
A
#
# COMPACT_ATOMS: atom_id res chain seq x y z
N MET A 1 -25.69 -31.16 -1.03
CA MET A 1 -25.08 -29.82 -0.92
C MET A 1 -25.30 -29.34 0.51
N ASP A 2 -24.25 -29.35 1.28
CA ASP A 2 -24.32 -29.04 2.71
C ASP A 2 -24.26 -27.52 2.88
N CYS A 3 -25.41 -26.88 3.00
CA CYS A 3 -25.50 -25.46 3.32
C CYS A 3 -25.14 -25.24 4.79
N ARG A 4 -23.86 -25.21 5.09
CA ARG A 4 -23.42 -24.82 6.44
C ARG A 4 -23.77 -23.35 6.64
N LYS A 5 -24.74 -23.13 7.50
CA LYS A 5 -25.12 -21.79 7.93
C LYS A 5 -23.88 -21.13 8.56
N TRP A 6 -23.33 -20.15 7.87
CA TRP A 6 -22.26 -19.36 8.45
C TRP A 6 -22.83 -18.56 9.62
N SER A 7 -22.47 -18.96 10.83
CA SER A 7 -22.84 -18.24 12.04
C SER A 7 -21.68 -17.30 12.35
N GLY A 8 -21.73 -16.08 11.96
CA GLY A 8 -20.80 -14.95 12.14
C GLY A 8 -19.78 -14.90 13.28
N GLY A 9 -19.36 -16.04 13.79
CA GLY A 9 -18.28 -16.14 14.76
C GLY A 9 -16.94 -15.95 14.05
N LYS A 10 -16.14 -14.97 14.48
CA LYS A 10 -14.75 -14.85 14.05
C LYS A 10 -14.05 -16.18 14.37
N ARG A 11 -13.70 -16.94 13.32
CA ARG A 11 -12.87 -18.12 13.48
C ARG A 11 -11.50 -17.68 13.99
N MET A 12 -11.17 -18.06 15.22
CA MET A 12 -9.83 -17.83 15.75
C MET A 12 -8.85 -18.74 15.02
N LEU A 13 -7.81 -18.16 14.43
CA LEU A 13 -6.73 -18.90 13.81
C LEU A 13 -5.92 -19.60 14.91
N SER A 14 -5.53 -20.86 14.67
CA SER A 14 -4.57 -21.55 15.52
C SER A 14 -3.19 -20.88 15.46
N ASP A 15 -2.30 -21.19 16.40
CA ASP A 15 -0.93 -20.64 16.36
C ASP A 15 -0.18 -21.12 15.12
N ASP A 16 -0.38 -22.36 14.67
CA ASP A 16 0.20 -22.88 13.44
C ASP A 16 -0.30 -22.15 12.20
N ASP A 17 -1.60 -21.83 12.14
CA ASP A 17 -2.20 -21.04 11.07
C ASP A 17 -1.58 -19.64 11.02
N LYS A 18 -1.35 -19.02 12.17
CA LYS A 18 -0.74 -17.69 12.25
C LYS A 18 0.71 -17.70 11.76
N ILE A 19 1.47 -18.72 12.14
CA ILE A 19 2.86 -18.89 11.68
C ILE A 19 2.89 -19.06 10.15
N LEU A 20 2.05 -19.93 9.62
CA LEU A 20 1.94 -20.16 8.19
C LEU A 20 1.56 -18.87 7.45
N ALA A 21 0.57 -18.13 7.94
CA ALA A 21 0.13 -16.88 7.35
C ALA A 21 1.27 -15.85 7.29
N ARG A 22 2.07 -15.74 8.36
CA ARG A 22 3.24 -14.83 8.38
C ARG A 22 4.31 -15.24 7.37
N ILE A 23 4.58 -16.52 7.22
CA ILE A 23 5.55 -17.04 6.25
C ILE A 23 5.07 -16.74 4.82
N LEU A 24 3.81 -17.02 4.52
CA LEU A 24 3.22 -16.76 3.20
C LEU A 24 3.21 -15.25 2.88
N PHE A 25 2.89 -14.42 3.84
CA PHE A 25 2.93 -12.96 3.68
C PHE A 25 4.36 -12.47 3.39
N LYS A 26 5.34 -12.98 4.13
CA LYS A 26 6.74 -12.65 3.93
C LYS A 26 7.23 -13.03 2.52
N LEU A 27 6.84 -14.21 2.04
CA LEU A 27 7.12 -14.64 0.67
C LEU A 27 6.49 -13.69 -0.36
N LYS A 28 5.26 -13.27 -0.15
CA LYS A 28 4.57 -12.28 -0.98
C LYS A 28 5.32 -10.95 -1.04
N ILE A 29 5.77 -10.47 0.11
CA ILE A 29 6.55 -9.21 0.19
C ILE A 29 7.85 -9.33 -0.61
N TYR A 30 8.61 -10.43 -0.46
CA TYR A 30 9.85 -10.62 -1.19
C TYR A 30 9.66 -10.75 -2.71
N SER A 31 8.56 -11.33 -3.15
CA SER A 31 8.31 -11.63 -4.56
C SER A 31 7.52 -10.56 -5.31
N SER A 32 7.00 -9.54 -4.63
CA SER A 32 6.10 -8.57 -5.24
C SER A 32 6.79 -7.23 -5.45
N ASN A 33 6.84 -6.77 -6.70
CA ASN A 33 7.34 -5.46 -7.10
C ASN A 33 6.32 -4.77 -8.00
N GLY A 34 6.43 -3.45 -8.16
CA GLY A 34 5.60 -2.67 -9.07
C GLY A 34 4.11 -2.94 -8.90
N ILE A 35 3.44 -3.30 -9.99
CA ILE A 35 1.99 -3.54 -10.01
C ILE A 35 1.58 -4.69 -9.07
N ALA A 36 2.38 -5.73 -8.95
CA ALA A 36 2.08 -6.85 -8.07
C ALA A 36 2.04 -6.42 -6.60
N TYR A 37 2.95 -5.56 -6.19
CA TYR A 37 2.96 -5.00 -4.84
C TYR A 37 1.80 -4.04 -4.60
N GLU A 38 1.50 -3.20 -5.57
CA GLU A 38 0.33 -2.30 -5.53
C GLU A 38 -0.98 -3.10 -5.37
N ARG A 39 -1.13 -4.18 -6.11
CA ARG A 39 -2.30 -5.08 -5.98
C ARG A 39 -2.37 -5.75 -4.61
N LEU A 40 -1.23 -6.17 -4.09
CA LEU A 40 -1.16 -6.74 -2.73
C LEU A 40 -1.61 -5.71 -1.70
N PHE A 41 -1.08 -4.49 -1.78
CA PHE A 41 -1.47 -3.38 -0.90
C PHE A 41 -2.97 -3.10 -1.00
N THR A 42 -3.50 -2.97 -2.21
CA THR A 42 -4.92 -2.69 -2.44
C THR A 42 -5.81 -3.79 -1.86
N SER A 43 -5.44 -5.06 -2.05
CA SER A 43 -6.20 -6.18 -1.50
C SER A 43 -6.26 -6.17 0.02
N ILE A 44 -5.14 -5.82 0.66
CA ILE A 44 -5.07 -5.71 2.11
C ILE A 44 -5.94 -4.54 2.59
N MET A 45 -5.85 -3.39 1.95
CA MET A 45 -6.60 -2.20 2.33
C MET A 45 -8.11 -2.35 2.10
N ASP A 46 -8.52 -2.96 1.01
CA ASP A 46 -9.93 -3.25 0.74
C ASP A 46 -10.55 -4.12 1.83
N TYR A 47 -9.77 -5.03 2.39
CA TYR A 47 -10.21 -5.91 3.47
C TYR A 47 -10.17 -5.23 4.85
N ALA A 48 -9.10 -4.46 5.12
CA ALA A 48 -8.82 -3.94 6.45
C ALA A 48 -9.49 -2.58 6.74
N GLU A 49 -9.70 -1.76 5.70
CA GLU A 49 -10.18 -0.38 5.85
C GLU A 49 -11.48 -0.17 5.07
N PRO A 50 -12.64 -0.13 5.74
CA PRO A 50 -13.94 -0.06 5.07
C PRO A 50 -14.14 1.16 4.15
N GLY A 51 -13.48 2.27 4.45
CA GLY A 51 -13.59 3.50 3.66
C GLY A 51 -12.57 3.62 2.53
N PHE A 52 -11.69 2.64 2.36
CA PHE A 52 -10.64 2.69 1.34
C PHE A 52 -11.23 2.56 -0.07
N GLN A 53 -10.74 3.40 -0.97
CA GLN A 53 -11.08 3.35 -2.40
C GLN A 53 -9.80 3.36 -3.22
N GLN A 54 -9.67 2.40 -4.13
CA GLN A 54 -8.59 2.37 -5.10
C GLN A 54 -8.84 3.42 -6.18
N ILE A 55 -7.80 4.15 -6.56
CA ILE A 55 -7.84 5.08 -7.69
C ILE A 55 -7.24 4.39 -8.90
N LYS A 56 -8.04 4.30 -9.97
CA LYS A 56 -7.59 3.77 -11.25
C LYS A 56 -7.29 4.92 -12.20
N PRO A 57 -6.18 4.84 -12.96
CA PRO A 57 -5.90 5.83 -14.00
C PRO A 57 -7.03 5.92 -15.01
N TRP A 58 -7.40 7.15 -15.40
CA TRP A 58 -8.45 7.41 -16.38
C TRP A 58 -7.90 8.25 -17.52
N GLY A 59 -7.70 7.63 -18.69
CA GLY A 59 -7.19 8.34 -19.85
C GLY A 59 -5.87 9.07 -19.57
N ASN A 60 -5.81 10.36 -19.88
CA ASN A 60 -4.61 11.16 -19.70
C ASN A 60 -4.47 11.79 -18.30
N ILE A 61 -5.44 11.57 -17.41
CA ILE A 61 -5.44 12.19 -16.08
C ILE A 61 -4.53 11.44 -15.11
N GLY A 62 -4.28 10.15 -15.38
CA GLY A 62 -3.49 9.29 -14.49
C GLY A 62 -4.20 8.99 -13.17
N ASP A 63 -3.41 8.70 -12.13
CA ASP A 63 -3.89 8.32 -10.80
C ASP A 63 -4.07 9.51 -9.85
N ARG A 64 -3.93 10.74 -10.34
CA ARG A 64 -3.96 11.98 -9.55
C ARG A 64 -2.98 11.97 -8.38
N LYS A 65 -1.82 11.32 -8.56
CA LYS A 65 -0.72 11.26 -7.59
C LYS A 65 -1.03 10.48 -6.32
N ASN A 66 -1.96 9.52 -6.39
CA ASN A 66 -2.14 8.53 -5.35
C ASN A 66 -2.77 7.25 -5.92
N ASP A 67 -2.54 6.13 -5.25
CA ASP A 67 -3.07 4.83 -5.65
C ASP A 67 -4.37 4.46 -4.94
N GLY A 68 -4.66 5.13 -3.84
CA GLY A 68 -5.88 4.94 -3.09
C GLY A 68 -6.06 6.00 -2.02
N TYR A 69 -7.26 6.11 -1.49
CA TYR A 69 -7.58 7.13 -0.50
C TYR A 69 -8.76 6.72 0.38
N ILE A 70 -8.84 7.37 1.55
CA ILE A 70 -10.02 7.37 2.41
C ILE A 70 -10.55 8.80 2.40
N LYS A 71 -11.48 9.09 1.51
CA LYS A 71 -11.95 10.44 1.22
C LYS A 71 -12.52 11.14 2.47
N SER A 72 -13.33 10.44 3.25
CA SER A 72 -13.96 10.99 4.45
C SER A 72 -12.96 11.46 5.51
N LYS A 73 -11.74 10.91 5.51
CA LYS A 73 -10.68 11.23 6.46
C LYS A 73 -9.56 12.08 5.87
N GLY A 74 -9.57 12.32 4.57
CA GLY A 74 -8.48 13.03 3.89
C GLY A 74 -7.15 12.28 3.92
N ILE A 75 -7.19 10.95 3.86
CA ILE A 75 -6.01 10.08 3.90
C ILE A 75 -5.73 9.58 2.50
N PHE A 76 -4.47 9.70 2.07
CA PHE A 76 -4.02 9.32 0.73
C PHE A 76 -2.83 8.39 0.80
N TYR A 77 -2.78 7.45 -0.15
CA TYR A 77 -1.74 6.42 -0.23
C TYR A 77 -1.10 6.43 -1.61
N GLN A 78 0.21 6.45 -1.65
CA GLN A 78 0.99 6.26 -2.87
C GLN A 78 1.91 5.06 -2.69
N VAL A 79 1.81 4.09 -3.58
CA VAL A 79 2.62 2.87 -3.54
C VAL A 79 3.79 3.00 -4.51
N TYR A 80 4.99 2.73 -4.04
CA TYR A 80 6.20 2.73 -4.85
C TYR A 80 7.08 1.53 -4.45
N ALA A 81 7.17 0.56 -5.33
CA ALA A 81 7.89 -0.68 -5.07
C ALA A 81 8.79 -1.06 -6.27
N PRO A 82 9.89 -0.33 -6.48
CA PRO A 82 10.84 -0.66 -7.53
C PRO A 82 11.56 -1.99 -7.22
N GLU A 83 12.05 -2.69 -8.26
CA GLU A 83 12.76 -3.96 -8.09
C GLU A 83 14.02 -3.81 -7.23
N ASP A 84 14.72 -2.69 -7.38
CA ASP A 84 15.96 -2.39 -6.67
C ASP A 84 15.79 -1.12 -5.82
N SER A 85 15.14 -1.27 -4.67
CA SER A 85 14.90 -0.16 -3.74
C SER A 85 16.17 0.32 -3.02
N LYS A 86 17.18 -0.55 -2.85
CA LYS A 86 18.40 -0.21 -2.12
C LYS A 86 19.33 0.72 -2.90
N ASN A 87 19.44 0.49 -4.22
CA ASN A 87 20.33 1.24 -5.09
C ASN A 87 19.66 2.47 -5.74
N ASN A 88 18.35 2.67 -5.50
CA ASN A 88 17.56 3.74 -6.10
C ASN A 88 17.07 4.77 -5.08
N SER A 89 17.77 4.94 -3.96
CA SER A 89 17.40 5.90 -2.92
C SER A 89 17.16 7.33 -3.44
N PRO A 90 18.05 7.92 -4.29
CA PRO A 90 17.78 9.25 -4.86
C PRO A 90 16.51 9.32 -5.71
N LYS A 91 16.23 8.26 -6.48
CA LYS A 91 14.99 8.17 -7.27
C LYS A 91 13.75 8.08 -6.37
N THR A 92 13.85 7.34 -5.27
CA THR A 92 12.78 7.20 -4.29
C THR A 92 12.48 8.54 -3.62
N VAL A 93 13.48 9.29 -3.21
CA VAL A 93 13.32 10.63 -2.64
C VAL A 93 12.66 11.57 -3.66
N SER A 94 13.13 11.56 -4.90
CA SER A 94 12.56 12.38 -5.97
C SER A 94 11.10 12.02 -6.24
N LYS A 95 10.78 10.74 -6.29
CA LYS A 95 9.42 10.23 -6.46
C LYS A 95 8.50 10.67 -5.33
N LEU A 96 8.95 10.52 -4.07
CA LEU A 96 8.21 10.95 -2.89
C LEU A 96 7.88 12.44 -2.94
N LYS A 97 8.86 13.29 -3.22
CA LYS A 97 8.66 14.74 -3.32
C LYS A 97 7.69 15.12 -4.45
N SER A 98 7.88 14.52 -5.62
CA SER A 98 7.03 14.76 -6.79
C SER A 98 5.58 14.33 -6.53
N ASP A 99 5.37 13.15 -5.99
CA ASP A 99 4.04 12.61 -5.72
C ASP A 99 3.32 13.42 -4.64
N PHE A 100 4.01 13.79 -3.58
CA PHE A 100 3.42 14.60 -2.52
C PHE A 100 3.05 16.01 -3.01
N SER A 101 3.94 16.67 -3.75
CA SER A 101 3.64 17.98 -4.33
C SER A 101 2.46 17.91 -5.31
N GLY A 102 2.41 16.89 -6.15
CA GLY A 102 1.31 16.67 -7.08
C GLY A 102 -0.01 16.39 -6.36
N LEU A 103 0.04 15.63 -5.27
CA LEU A 103 -1.14 15.35 -4.44
C LEU A 103 -1.72 16.65 -3.86
N LEU A 104 -0.87 17.48 -3.26
CA LEU A 104 -1.30 18.76 -2.67
C LEU A 104 -1.93 19.70 -3.70
N SER A 105 -1.50 19.63 -4.97
CA SER A 105 -2.06 20.45 -6.03
C SER A 105 -3.40 19.95 -6.55
N GLN A 106 -3.71 18.67 -6.40
CA GLN A 106 -4.92 18.04 -6.97
C GLN A 106 -6.02 17.73 -5.95
N TRP A 107 -5.66 17.60 -4.68
CA TRP A 107 -6.59 17.17 -3.64
C TRP A 107 -6.60 18.14 -2.46
N SER A 108 -7.78 18.35 -1.88
CA SER A 108 -7.97 19.15 -0.67
C SER A 108 -9.26 18.70 0.04
N PRO A 109 -9.23 18.54 1.37
CA PRO A 109 -8.07 18.63 2.25
C PRO A 109 -7.23 17.35 2.23
N VAL A 110 -5.92 17.48 2.44
CA VAL A 110 -5.01 16.37 2.67
C VAL A 110 -4.62 16.39 4.15
N ASN A 111 -5.13 15.44 4.92
CA ASN A 111 -4.85 15.33 6.35
C ASN A 111 -3.66 14.40 6.64
N GLU A 112 -3.58 13.29 5.90
CA GLU A 112 -2.50 12.32 6.02
C GLU A 112 -2.08 11.83 4.64
N PHE A 113 -0.80 11.60 4.48
CA PHE A 113 -0.22 11.02 3.28
C PHE A 113 0.71 9.88 3.68
N TYR A 114 0.48 8.72 3.10
CA TYR A 114 1.30 7.52 3.30
C TYR A 114 2.01 7.16 2.01
N PHE A 115 3.33 7.21 2.06
CA PHE A 115 4.17 6.72 0.97
C PHE A 115 4.57 5.29 1.28
N VAL A 116 3.99 4.33 0.54
CA VAL A 116 4.10 2.91 0.83
C VAL A 116 5.21 2.30 0.00
N LEU A 117 6.25 1.85 0.68
CA LEU A 117 7.43 1.22 0.08
C LEU A 117 7.49 -0.25 0.41
N ASN A 118 8.02 -1.05 -0.52
CA ASN A 118 8.43 -2.41 -0.23
C ASN A 118 9.93 -2.43 0.10
N ASP A 119 10.26 -2.40 1.38
CA ASP A 119 11.64 -2.47 1.86
C ASP A 119 12.20 -3.89 1.93
N LYS A 120 11.38 -4.89 1.64
CA LYS A 120 11.71 -6.32 1.70
C LYS A 120 12.36 -6.73 3.03
N TYR A 121 11.87 -6.13 4.14
CA TYR A 121 12.37 -6.32 5.50
C TYR A 121 13.83 -5.87 5.71
N ASP A 122 14.36 -5.04 4.83
CA ASP A 122 15.73 -4.51 4.95
C ASP A 122 15.79 -3.13 5.59
N GLY A 123 14.64 -2.50 5.80
CA GLY A 123 14.55 -1.14 6.31
C GLY A 123 14.56 -0.07 5.21
N ILE A 124 14.20 1.13 5.58
CA ILE A 124 14.12 2.28 4.69
C ILE A 124 15.47 3.00 4.67
N PRO A 125 15.98 3.43 3.49
CA PRO A 125 17.18 4.25 3.42
C PRO A 125 17.04 5.54 4.24
N PRO A 126 18.11 5.99 4.96
CA PRO A 126 18.02 7.16 5.84
C PRO A 126 17.59 8.45 5.14
N ASP A 127 17.99 8.66 3.90
CA ASP A 127 17.60 9.84 3.12
C ASP A 127 16.11 9.85 2.75
N VAL A 128 15.50 8.69 2.57
CA VAL A 128 14.06 8.56 2.38
C VAL A 128 13.33 8.86 3.67
N GLU A 129 13.78 8.30 4.78
CA GLU A 129 13.20 8.52 6.11
C GLU A 129 13.23 10.00 6.50
N THR A 130 14.34 10.69 6.27
CA THR A 130 14.47 12.12 6.59
C THR A 130 13.64 13.02 5.68
N THR A 131 13.22 12.53 4.51
CA THR A 131 12.36 13.28 3.59
C THR A 131 10.88 13.25 4.00
N LEU A 132 10.47 12.21 4.70
CA LEU A 132 9.11 12.07 5.21
C LEU A 132 8.84 13.05 6.36
#